data_a7b525e62490be1e1482c959030bca05
#
_entry.id   a7b525e62490be1e1482c959030bca05
#
_cell.length_a   1.000
_cell.length_b   1.000
_cell.length_c   1.000
_cell.angle_alpha   90.00
_cell.angle_beta   90.00
_cell.angle_gamma   90.00
#
_symmetry.space_group_name_H-M   'P 1'
#
loop_
_entity.id
_entity.type
_entity.pdbx_description
1 polymer ?
#
loop_
_entity_poly.entity_id
_entity_poly.type
_entity_poly.pdbx_seq_one_letter_code
_entity_poly.pdbx_strand_id
1 'polypeptide(L)' 'MSFDKRYTVISAQTPRGPEYRIYDRLNECSISGGFDTQKWAEAVAEMMEEKWRKERTPSLSKAKR' A
#
# COMPACT_ATOMS: atom_id res chain seq x y z
N MET A 1 11.47 16.06 2.49
CA MET A 1 11.33 15.27 1.61
C MET A 1 10.00 14.74 1.53
N SER A 2 9.49 14.54 0.65
CA SER A 2 8.20 14.06 0.58
C SER A 2 8.22 12.60 0.71
N PHE A 3 7.13 12.04 1.13
CA PHE A 3 7.13 10.64 1.11
C PHE A 3 6.59 10.26 -0.20
N ASP A 4 7.19 9.29 -0.76
CA ASP A 4 6.86 8.86 -2.08
C ASP A 4 5.77 7.85 -2.13
N LYS A 5 5.59 7.11 -1.08
CA LYS A 5 4.62 6.04 -1.09
C LYS A 5 3.60 6.21 -0.01
N ARG A 6 2.36 6.00 -0.38
CA ARG A 6 1.28 6.04 0.58
C ARG A 6 1.19 4.74 1.35
N TYR A 7 1.44 3.61 0.67
CA TYR A 7 1.28 2.31 1.28
C TYR A 7 2.64 1.70 1.56
N THR A 8 2.84 1.27 2.79
CA THR A 8 4.08 0.61 3.16
C THR A 8 3.75 -0.71 3.82
N VAL A 9 4.74 -1.58 3.89
CA VAL A 9 4.56 -2.88 4.50
C VAL A 9 5.17 -2.85 5.88
N ILE A 10 4.41 -3.28 6.87
CA ILE A 10 4.91 -3.38 8.23
C ILE A 10 4.78 -4.82 8.65
N SER A 11 5.56 -5.23 9.63
CA SER A 11 5.49 -6.59 10.12
C SER A 11 5.02 -6.58 11.56
N ALA A 12 4.29 -7.60 11.92
CA ALA A 12 3.80 -7.75 13.28
C ALA A 12 4.05 -9.18 13.71
N GLN A 13 4.35 -9.34 14.99
CA GLN A 13 4.60 -10.66 15.51
C GLN A 13 3.30 -11.24 16.05
N THR A 14 2.97 -12.42 15.66
CA THR A 14 1.77 -13.06 16.15
C THR A 14 2.14 -14.43 16.71
N PRO A 15 1.25 -15.07 17.43
CA PRO A 15 1.51 -16.40 17.95
C PRO A 15 1.83 -17.41 16.85
N ARG A 16 1.35 -17.15 15.65
CA ARG A 16 1.66 -18.07 14.58
C ARG A 16 2.92 -17.71 13.84
N GLY A 17 3.55 -16.62 14.18
CA GLY A 17 4.77 -16.19 13.52
C GLY A 17 4.61 -14.79 12.98
N PRO A 18 5.53 -14.35 12.16
CA PRO A 18 5.46 -12.99 11.65
C PRO A 18 4.34 -12.86 10.63
N GLU A 19 3.73 -11.71 10.64
CA GLU A 19 2.65 -11.43 9.74
C GLU A 19 2.93 -10.07 9.12
N TYR A 20 2.65 -9.90 7.85
CA TYR A 20 2.93 -8.65 7.18
C TYR A 20 1.63 -7.96 6.86
N ARG A 21 1.63 -6.63 6.99
CA ARG A 21 0.44 -5.83 6.79
C ARG A 21 0.77 -4.62 5.96
N ILE A 22 -0.23 -4.05 5.34
CA ILE A 22 -0.07 -2.85 4.56
C ILE A 22 -0.59 -1.69 5.37
N TYR A 23 0.26 -0.71 5.55
CA TYR A 23 -0.07 0.46 6.36
C TYR A 23 -0.31 1.65 5.44
N ASP A 24 -1.40 2.35 5.66
CA ASP A 24 -1.76 3.51 4.86
C ASP A 24 -1.24 4.74 5.58
N ARG A 25 -0.20 5.33 5.05
CA ARG A 25 0.43 6.46 5.71
C ARG A 25 -0.43 7.72 5.64
N LEU A 26 -1.26 7.80 4.63
CA LEU A 26 -2.10 8.96 4.51
C LEU A 26 -3.18 8.97 5.57
N ASN A 27 -3.81 7.85 5.81
CA ASN A 27 -4.83 7.73 6.83
C ASN A 27 -4.29 7.26 8.16
N GLU A 28 -3.01 6.93 8.20
CA GLU A 28 -2.35 6.52 9.43
C GLU A 28 -3.02 5.31 10.06
N CYS A 29 -3.31 4.33 9.26
CA CYS A 29 -3.90 3.11 9.79
C CYS A 29 -3.53 1.94 8.89
N SER A 30 -3.63 0.76 9.48
CA SER A 30 -3.37 -0.46 8.75
C SER A 30 -4.63 -0.83 8.01
N ILE A 31 -4.54 -1.06 6.73
CA ILE A 31 -5.73 -1.33 5.93
C ILE A 31 -5.84 -2.75 5.45
N SER A 32 -4.76 -3.48 5.48
CA SER A 32 -4.81 -4.85 5.00
C SER A 32 -3.76 -5.63 5.72
N GLY A 33 -4.03 -6.87 6.00
CA GLY A 33 -3.07 -7.65 6.75
C GLY A 33 -3.23 -9.12 6.51
N GLY A 34 -2.39 -9.87 7.19
CA GLY A 34 -2.48 -11.31 7.09
C GLY A 34 -1.71 -11.91 5.94
N PHE A 35 -0.74 -11.18 5.41
CA PHE A 35 0.07 -11.75 4.34
C PHE A 35 1.15 -12.62 4.93
N ASP A 36 1.36 -13.76 4.34
CA ASP A 36 2.34 -14.71 4.84
C ASP A 36 3.76 -14.29 4.55
N THR A 37 4.00 -13.59 3.47
CA THR A 37 5.34 -13.21 3.13
C THR A 37 5.41 -11.73 2.85
N GLN A 38 6.58 -11.18 3.07
CA GLN A 38 6.79 -9.78 2.82
C GLN A 38 6.67 -9.47 1.35
N LYS A 39 7.14 -10.40 0.52
CA LYS A 39 7.10 -10.20 -0.90
C LYS A 39 5.67 -10.05 -1.39
N TRP A 40 4.78 -10.87 -0.90
CA TRP A 40 3.40 -10.80 -1.27
C TRP A 40 2.80 -9.47 -0.83
N ALA A 41 3.08 -9.07 0.41
CA ALA A 41 2.56 -7.81 0.92
C ALA A 41 3.07 -6.64 0.10
N GLU A 42 4.32 -6.68 -0.28
CA GLU A 42 4.88 -5.60 -1.07
C GLU A 42 4.27 -5.54 -2.45
N ALA A 43 4.00 -6.68 -3.03
CA ALA A 43 3.39 -6.72 -4.34
C ALA A 43 1.99 -6.10 -4.30
N VAL A 44 1.24 -6.44 -3.27
CA VAL A 44 -0.11 -5.89 -3.13
C VAL A 44 -0.03 -4.39 -2.86
N ALA A 45 0.91 -3.98 -2.02
CA ALA A 45 1.06 -2.56 -1.72
C ALA A 45 1.40 -1.77 -2.97
N GLU A 46 2.21 -2.35 -3.83
CA GLU A 46 2.56 -1.69 -5.06
C GLU A 46 1.37 -1.54 -5.98
N MET A 47 0.54 -2.55 -6.04
CA MET A 47 -0.65 -2.47 -6.86
C MET A 47 -1.58 -1.38 -6.36
N MET A 48 -1.72 -1.28 -5.05
CA MET A 48 -2.57 -0.26 -4.48
C MET A 48 -1.99 1.12 -4.71
N GLU A 49 -0.68 1.22 -4.63
CA GLU A 49 -0.01 2.49 -4.83
C GLU A 49 -0.21 2.97 -6.27
N GLU A 50 -0.08 2.08 -7.20
CA GLU A 50 -0.23 2.41 -8.58
C GLU A 50 -1.64 2.86 -8.88
N LYS A 51 -2.61 2.16 -8.32
CA LYS A 51 -3.98 2.53 -8.53
C LYS A 51 -4.27 3.90 -7.95
N TRP A 52 -3.74 4.16 -6.78
CA TRP A 52 -3.95 5.45 -6.14
C TRP A 52 -3.33 6.57 -6.97
N ARG A 53 -2.16 6.35 -7.52
CA ARG A 53 -1.54 7.36 -8.32
C ARG A 53 -2.34 7.67 -9.56
N LYS A 54 -2.89 6.66 -10.16
CA LYS A 54 -3.69 6.85 -11.33
C LYS A 54 -4.93 7.64 -11.00
N GLU A 55 -5.49 7.40 -9.85
CA GLU A 55 -6.68 8.11 -9.48
C GLU A 55 -6.38 9.52 -9.06
N ARG A 56 -5.17 9.75 -8.56
CA ARG A 56 -4.81 11.06 -8.14
C ARG A 56 -4.59 12.01 -9.28
N THR A 57 -4.15 11.53 -10.39
CA THR A 57 -3.86 12.38 -11.51
C THR A 57 -4.74 12.06 -12.68
N PRO A 58 -5.98 11.97 -12.48
CA PRO A 58 -6.84 11.60 -13.56
C PRO A 58 -7.08 12.71 -14.53
N SER A 59 -6.91 13.90 -14.08
CA SER A 59 -7.23 15.00 -14.93
C SER A 59 -6.51 14.95 -16.23
N LEU A 60 -5.33 14.49 -16.23
CA LEU A 60 -4.63 14.39 -17.43
C LEU A 60 -5.28 13.49 -18.41
N SER A 61 -5.50 12.31 -18.02
CA SER A 61 -6.02 11.37 -18.93
C SER A 61 -7.44 11.63 -19.23
N LYS A 62 -8.19 12.09 -18.28
CA LYS A 62 -9.49 12.31 -18.58
C LYS A 62 -9.70 13.42 -19.44
N ALA A 63 -8.94 14.37 -19.32
CA ALA A 63 -9.08 15.50 -20.09
C ALA A 63 -9.01 15.19 -21.51
N LYS A 64 -8.31 14.19 -21.81
CA LYS A 64 -8.20 13.84 -23.08
C LYS A 64 -9.39 13.40 -23.60
N ARG A 65 -10.09 13.04 -23.18
CA ARG A 65 -11.13 12.51 -23.69
C ARG A 65 -11.98 12.85 -23.95
#